data_96b6228d66f71a15b786a9ff97af248e
#
_entry.id   96b6228d66f71a15b786a9ff97af248e
#
_cell.length_a   1.000
_cell.length_b   1.000
_cell.length_c   1.000
_cell.angle_alpha   90.00
_cell.angle_beta   90.00
_cell.angle_gamma   90.00
#
_symmetry.space_group_name_H-M   'P 1'
#
loop_
_entity.id
_entity.type
_entity.pdbx_description
1 polymer ?
#
loop_
_entity_poly.entity_id
_entity_poly.type
_entity_poly.pdbx_seq_one_letter_code
_entity_poly.pdbx_strand_id
1 'polypeptide(L)'
;AIKMGYRGVAITDHNGCQAFPIAYGLITDYNKKVEDESKKFKGLYGTELTLVDDTVNIVVRPKDYPLEHTTFVVFDTETTGFNAANGDQMIEIGAVKICDGVITDRFDELIDPQRPLPKKITDLTCITDEMLKGKDSEENVTKRFLEWTGDLPMVAHNAKFDISFIEMSMKKYNLGEFTNTVIDTLELSRALDQGFSRHGLSALVKRYNVEWDEDAHHRADYDAEGTAYVFYKMTQKLMDQNYNTVEDLERLIPKDEIHKFGNTYHFNAIALNKTGLKNLFKIISLANTTYLYKTPRILRSKLNELREGLLIGSGCYESEVFILARSKEGEELTNI
;
A
#
# COMPACT_ATOMS: atom_id res chain seq x y z
N ALA A 1 -1.31 1.17 -38.60
CA ALA A 1 -0.80 2.49 -38.23
C ALA A 1 -0.34 3.27 -39.50
N ILE A 2 0.65 2.79 -40.26
CA ILE A 2 1.17 3.49 -41.47
C ILE A 2 0.05 3.79 -42.47
N LYS A 3 -0.77 2.79 -42.85
CA LYS A 3 -1.90 2.95 -43.77
C LYS A 3 -2.98 3.93 -43.28
N MET A 4 -3.02 4.17 -41.98
CA MET A 4 -3.97 5.10 -41.33
C MET A 4 -3.39 6.49 -41.13
N GLY A 5 -2.17 6.75 -41.63
CA GLY A 5 -1.53 8.09 -41.56
C GLY A 5 -0.92 8.42 -40.20
N TYR A 6 -0.74 7.46 -39.28
CA TYR A 6 -0.04 7.71 -38.02
C TYR A 6 1.46 7.95 -38.25
N ARG A 7 2.04 8.79 -37.41
CA ARG A 7 3.48 9.14 -37.47
C ARG A 7 4.38 8.15 -36.74
N GLY A 8 3.83 7.25 -35.95
CA GLY A 8 4.56 6.25 -35.20
C GLY A 8 3.62 5.31 -34.46
N VAL A 9 4.20 4.30 -33.82
CA VAL A 9 3.50 3.34 -32.98
C VAL A 9 4.37 2.97 -31.77
N ALA A 10 3.76 2.86 -30.59
CA ALA A 10 4.38 2.25 -29.44
C ALA A 10 4.11 0.75 -29.46
N ILE A 11 5.14 -0.04 -29.15
CA ILE A 11 5.10 -1.49 -29.02
C ILE A 11 5.44 -1.79 -27.58
N THR A 12 4.45 -2.23 -26.81
CA THR A 12 4.54 -2.51 -25.38
C THR A 12 4.07 -3.95 -25.14
N ASP A 13 4.96 -4.90 -25.44
CA ASP A 13 4.68 -6.31 -25.17
C ASP A 13 4.45 -6.52 -23.68
N HIS A 14 3.55 -7.42 -23.34
CA HIS A 14 3.30 -7.79 -21.96
C HIS A 14 4.43 -8.70 -21.44
N ASN A 15 5.11 -8.25 -20.40
CA ASN A 15 6.19 -8.97 -19.71
C ASN A 15 7.42 -9.29 -20.57
N GLY A 16 7.63 -8.59 -21.69
CA GLY A 16 8.75 -8.89 -22.57
C GLY A 16 8.97 -7.90 -23.72
N CYS A 17 9.66 -8.36 -24.77
CA CYS A 17 10.03 -7.58 -25.94
C CYS A 17 10.02 -8.41 -27.25
N GLN A 18 9.17 -9.42 -27.33
CA GLN A 18 9.18 -10.40 -28.40
C GLN A 18 8.86 -9.80 -29.77
N ALA A 19 8.03 -8.76 -29.84
CA ALA A 19 7.67 -8.08 -31.07
C ALA A 19 8.75 -7.09 -31.58
N PHE A 20 9.75 -6.74 -30.78
CA PHE A 20 10.74 -5.72 -31.15
C PHE A 20 11.49 -6.03 -32.45
N PRO A 21 12.05 -7.25 -32.67
CA PRO A 21 12.79 -7.51 -33.89
C PRO A 21 11.93 -7.38 -35.15
N ILE A 22 10.69 -7.91 -35.10
CA ILE A 22 9.76 -7.86 -36.23
C ILE A 22 9.35 -6.42 -36.51
N ALA A 23 8.98 -5.66 -35.49
CA ALA A 23 8.58 -4.28 -35.63
C ALA A 23 9.73 -3.39 -36.14
N TYR A 24 10.94 -3.59 -35.62
CA TYR A 24 12.13 -2.89 -36.08
C TYR A 24 12.42 -3.14 -37.54
N GLY A 25 12.36 -4.41 -37.98
CA GLY A 25 12.54 -4.79 -39.39
C GLY A 25 11.53 -4.11 -40.31
N LEU A 26 10.23 -4.23 -39.98
CA LEU A 26 9.14 -3.63 -40.77
C LEU A 26 9.24 -2.09 -40.87
N ILE A 27 9.54 -1.42 -39.75
CA ILE A 27 9.70 0.04 -39.71
C ILE A 27 10.93 0.47 -40.49
N THR A 28 12.04 -0.24 -40.35
CA THR A 28 13.28 0.04 -41.08
C THR A 28 13.09 -0.12 -42.58
N ASP A 29 12.45 -1.18 -43.03
CA ASP A 29 12.21 -1.45 -44.46
C ASP A 29 11.21 -0.45 -45.07
N TYR A 30 10.23 -0.01 -44.32
CA TYR A 30 9.36 1.09 -44.74
C TYR A 30 10.15 2.40 -44.88
N ASN A 31 10.94 2.77 -43.86
CA ASN A 31 11.67 4.04 -43.81
C ASN A 31 12.77 4.13 -44.86
N LYS A 32 13.37 3.01 -45.34
CA LYS A 32 14.30 3.00 -46.49
C LYS A 32 13.69 3.52 -47.78
N LYS A 33 12.36 3.45 -47.89
CA LYS A 33 11.59 3.90 -49.07
C LYS A 33 11.08 5.33 -48.95
N VAL A 34 11.32 6.01 -47.81
CA VAL A 34 10.84 7.36 -47.52
C VAL A 34 12.02 8.30 -47.58
N GLU A 35 12.04 9.18 -48.63
CA GLU A 35 13.13 10.16 -48.82
C GLU A 35 13.05 11.32 -47.81
N ASP A 36 11.83 11.76 -47.48
CA ASP A 36 11.59 12.86 -46.55
C ASP A 36 11.73 12.37 -45.08
N GLU A 37 12.78 12.80 -44.40
CA GLU A 37 13.05 12.44 -43.01
C GLU A 37 11.86 12.78 -42.09
N SER A 38 11.10 13.84 -42.35
CA SER A 38 9.95 14.25 -41.54
C SER A 38 8.77 13.28 -41.64
N LYS A 39 8.74 12.47 -42.69
CA LYS A 39 7.69 11.47 -42.98
C LYS A 39 8.08 10.06 -42.54
N LYS A 40 9.31 9.85 -42.06
CA LYS A 40 9.73 8.56 -41.52
C LYS A 40 8.86 8.17 -40.33
N PHE A 41 8.44 6.89 -40.34
CA PHE A 41 7.61 6.32 -39.31
C PHE A 41 8.44 5.99 -38.06
N LYS A 42 7.95 6.35 -36.87
CA LYS A 42 8.66 6.12 -35.60
C LYS A 42 8.15 4.85 -34.91
N GLY A 43 9.06 3.97 -34.52
CA GLY A 43 8.80 2.91 -33.56
C GLY A 43 9.25 3.33 -32.17
N LEU A 44 8.35 3.24 -31.21
CA LEU A 44 8.64 3.41 -29.79
C LEU A 44 8.62 2.02 -29.15
N TYR A 45 9.68 1.68 -28.44
CA TYR A 45 9.87 0.34 -27.86
C TYR A 45 9.72 0.39 -26.36
N GLY A 46 8.80 -0.40 -25.83
CA GLY A 46 8.44 -0.44 -24.43
C GLY A 46 7.96 -1.82 -24.00
N THR A 47 7.61 -1.95 -22.74
CA THR A 47 7.03 -3.16 -22.15
C THR A 47 6.00 -2.77 -21.09
N GLU A 48 4.98 -3.59 -20.94
CA GLU A 48 4.12 -3.57 -19.77
C GLU A 48 4.62 -4.63 -18.79
N LEU A 49 4.86 -4.25 -17.54
CA LEU A 49 5.40 -5.13 -16.48
C LEU A 49 4.63 -4.96 -15.18
N THR A 50 4.84 -5.92 -14.28
CA THR A 50 4.36 -5.85 -12.91
C THR A 50 5.42 -5.22 -12.01
N LEU A 51 5.11 -4.05 -11.45
CA LEU A 51 5.87 -3.39 -10.39
C LEU A 51 5.53 -4.04 -9.05
N VAL A 52 6.53 -4.25 -8.21
CA VAL A 52 6.35 -4.62 -6.80
C VAL A 52 6.79 -3.46 -5.92
N ASP A 53 5.92 -3.04 -5.02
CA ASP A 53 6.30 -2.10 -3.96
C ASP A 53 7.13 -2.87 -2.91
N ASP A 54 8.42 -2.63 -2.91
CA ASP A 54 9.40 -3.23 -2.00
C ASP A 54 9.69 -2.37 -0.77
N THR A 55 8.86 -1.35 -0.53
CA THR A 55 8.89 -0.53 0.70
C THR A 55 8.01 -1.10 1.81
N VAL A 56 7.51 -2.31 1.61
CA VAL A 56 6.64 -2.99 2.58
C VAL A 56 7.45 -3.46 3.79
N ASN A 57 7.02 -3.03 4.97
CA ASN A 57 7.58 -3.46 6.24
C ASN A 57 6.45 -4.05 7.10
N ILE A 58 6.67 -5.25 7.67
CA ILE A 58 5.75 -5.83 8.67
C ILE A 58 5.79 -4.98 9.94
N VAL A 59 6.98 -4.48 10.28
CA VAL A 59 7.21 -3.67 11.48
C VAL A 59 7.82 -2.33 11.10
N VAL A 60 7.25 -1.25 11.61
CA VAL A 60 7.80 0.10 11.51
C VAL A 60 8.47 0.43 12.84
N ARG A 61 9.71 0.94 12.80
CA ARG A 61 10.51 1.26 14.00
C ARG A 61 10.62 0.07 14.97
N PRO A 62 11.17 -1.06 14.53
CA PRO A 62 11.24 -2.27 15.35
C PRO A 62 12.03 -2.04 16.63
N LYS A 63 11.52 -2.60 17.73
CA LYS A 63 12.20 -2.73 19.02
C LYS A 63 11.97 -4.15 19.50
N ASP A 64 12.86 -4.66 20.34
CA ASP A 64 12.85 -6.03 20.84
C ASP A 64 11.79 -6.21 21.95
N TYR A 65 10.52 -6.26 21.55
CA TYR A 65 9.42 -6.62 22.43
C TYR A 65 9.12 -8.12 22.31
N PRO A 66 9.02 -8.88 23.44
CA PRO A 66 8.47 -10.22 23.40
C PRO A 66 7.04 -10.24 22.84
N LEU A 67 6.67 -11.27 22.07
CA LEU A 67 5.29 -11.42 21.61
C LEU A 67 4.35 -11.89 22.72
N GLU A 68 4.89 -12.56 23.74
CA GLU A 68 4.18 -13.02 24.93
C GLU A 68 4.38 -12.04 26.10
N HIS A 69 3.38 -11.85 26.93
CA HIS A 69 3.38 -10.98 28.12
C HIS A 69 3.62 -9.48 27.83
N THR A 70 3.57 -9.07 26.58
CA THR A 70 3.63 -7.66 26.19
C THR A 70 2.22 -7.12 25.99
N THR A 71 1.97 -5.92 26.52
CA THR A 71 0.75 -5.18 26.21
C THR A 71 0.92 -4.47 24.87
N PHE A 72 0.07 -4.78 23.92
CA PHE A 72 0.00 -4.11 22.61
C PHE A 72 -1.21 -3.19 22.58
N VAL A 73 -1.04 -2.01 21.96
CA VAL A 73 -2.14 -1.10 21.62
C VAL A 73 -2.57 -1.40 20.19
N VAL A 74 -3.74 -1.98 20.03
CA VAL A 74 -4.31 -2.24 18.70
C VAL A 74 -5.30 -1.13 18.39
N PHE A 75 -5.15 -0.47 17.25
CA PHE A 75 -5.92 0.72 16.91
C PHE A 75 -6.36 0.74 15.45
N ASP A 76 -7.39 1.50 15.20
CA ASP A 76 -7.95 1.81 13.89
C ASP A 76 -8.45 3.25 13.88
N THR A 77 -8.54 3.87 12.71
CA THR A 77 -9.01 5.24 12.54
C THR A 77 -10.04 5.37 11.44
N GLU A 78 -11.13 6.06 11.73
CA GLU A 78 -12.06 6.52 10.70
C GLU A 78 -11.74 7.96 10.31
N THR A 79 -11.90 8.29 9.04
CA THR A 79 -11.40 9.54 8.47
C THR A 79 -12.39 10.16 7.47
N THR A 80 -12.22 11.46 7.17
CA THR A 80 -13.04 12.17 6.18
C THR A 80 -12.71 11.79 4.73
N GLY A 81 -11.61 11.06 4.52
CA GLY A 81 -11.10 10.63 3.21
C GLY A 81 -9.84 9.78 3.34
N PHE A 82 -9.09 9.60 2.27
CA PHE A 82 -8.01 8.62 2.24
C PHE A 82 -6.60 9.23 2.27
N ASN A 83 -6.46 10.55 2.39
CA ASN A 83 -5.17 11.21 2.26
C ASN A 83 -4.97 12.34 3.29
N ALA A 84 -4.28 12.01 4.38
CA ALA A 84 -3.93 12.97 5.42
C ALA A 84 -3.14 14.19 4.89
N ALA A 85 -2.24 13.98 3.90
CA ALA A 85 -1.44 15.06 3.33
C ALA A 85 -2.27 16.07 2.51
N ASN A 86 -3.43 15.66 2.01
CA ASN A 86 -4.35 16.53 1.25
C ASN A 86 -5.43 17.17 2.15
N GLY A 87 -5.30 17.05 3.47
CA GLY A 87 -6.18 17.71 4.43
C GLY A 87 -7.38 16.88 4.88
N ASP A 88 -7.40 15.57 4.59
CA ASP A 88 -8.33 14.67 5.26
C ASP A 88 -7.99 14.56 6.74
N GLN A 89 -9.00 14.38 7.58
CA GLN A 89 -8.89 14.42 9.03
C GLN A 89 -9.46 13.14 9.64
N MET A 90 -8.97 12.77 10.80
CA MET A 90 -9.58 11.73 11.62
C MET A 90 -10.94 12.19 12.15
N ILE A 91 -11.90 11.27 12.20
CA ILE A 91 -13.24 11.46 12.77
C ILE A 91 -13.55 10.48 13.90
N GLU A 92 -12.76 9.42 14.02
CA GLU A 92 -12.80 8.47 15.14
C GLU A 92 -11.40 7.88 15.34
N ILE A 93 -11.03 7.64 16.59
CA ILE A 93 -9.90 6.79 16.96
C ILE A 93 -10.47 5.72 17.90
N GLY A 94 -10.42 4.46 17.46
CA GLY A 94 -10.76 3.31 18.27
C GLY A 94 -9.51 2.49 18.59
N ALA A 95 -9.34 2.08 19.85
CA ALA A 95 -8.19 1.28 20.24
C ALA A 95 -8.46 0.40 21.47
N VAL A 96 -7.73 -0.69 21.55
CA VAL A 96 -7.74 -1.59 22.71
C VAL A 96 -6.31 -1.90 23.16
N LYS A 97 -6.11 -2.06 24.47
CA LYS A 97 -4.90 -2.68 25.00
C LYS A 97 -5.14 -4.17 25.18
N ILE A 98 -4.32 -4.99 24.55
CA ILE A 98 -4.40 -6.45 24.64
C ILE A 98 -3.08 -7.02 25.18
N CYS A 99 -3.19 -7.97 26.11
CA CYS A 99 -2.05 -8.73 26.62
C CYS A 99 -2.48 -10.20 26.72
N ASP A 100 -1.73 -11.10 26.11
CA ASP A 100 -1.98 -12.56 26.11
C ASP A 100 -3.45 -12.94 25.77
N GLY A 101 -4.04 -12.21 24.82
CA GLY A 101 -5.41 -12.44 24.36
C GLY A 101 -6.51 -11.83 25.24
N VAL A 102 -6.14 -11.07 26.28
CA VAL A 102 -7.09 -10.40 27.16
C VAL A 102 -7.05 -8.89 26.91
N ILE A 103 -8.19 -8.32 26.56
CA ILE A 103 -8.34 -6.86 26.45
C ILE A 103 -8.43 -6.28 27.85
N THR A 104 -7.50 -5.38 28.19
CA THR A 104 -7.37 -4.79 29.53
C THR A 104 -7.84 -3.35 29.60
N ASP A 105 -7.89 -2.62 28.49
CA ASP A 105 -8.29 -1.23 28.43
C ASP A 105 -8.80 -0.86 27.04
N ARG A 106 -9.58 0.22 26.93
CA ARG A 106 -10.20 0.68 25.68
C ARG A 106 -10.10 2.19 25.54
N PHE A 107 -9.93 2.65 24.31
CA PHE A 107 -10.01 4.05 23.92
C PHE A 107 -10.95 4.13 22.71
N ASP A 108 -11.96 4.97 22.79
CA ASP A 108 -12.89 5.20 21.69
C ASP A 108 -13.39 6.65 21.76
N GLU A 109 -12.93 7.48 20.83
CA GLU A 109 -13.29 8.89 20.78
C GLU A 109 -13.61 9.35 19.35
N LEU A 110 -14.79 9.95 19.20
CA LEU A 110 -15.22 10.66 18.00
C LEU A 110 -14.60 12.08 17.98
N ILE A 111 -14.28 12.54 16.77
CA ILE A 111 -13.61 13.82 16.51
C ILE A 111 -14.51 14.70 15.64
N ASP A 112 -14.70 15.97 16.02
CA ASP A 112 -15.40 16.95 15.17
C ASP A 112 -14.44 17.54 14.12
N PRO A 113 -14.58 17.18 12.81
CA PRO A 113 -13.72 17.72 11.76
C PRO A 113 -14.04 19.19 11.41
N GLN A 114 -15.08 19.77 12.04
CA GLN A 114 -15.59 21.13 11.80
C GLN A 114 -15.97 21.40 10.33
N ARG A 115 -16.31 20.36 9.61
CA ARG A 115 -16.80 20.39 8.23
C ARG A 115 -17.76 19.23 7.99
N PRO A 116 -18.70 19.36 7.04
CA PRO A 116 -19.60 18.26 6.68
C PRO A 116 -18.83 17.04 6.17
N LEU A 117 -19.29 15.85 6.52
CA LEU A 117 -18.75 14.61 6.01
C LEU A 117 -19.16 14.40 4.54
N PRO A 118 -18.24 13.90 3.69
CA PRO A 118 -18.62 13.36 2.40
C PRO A 118 -19.62 12.22 2.58
N LYS A 119 -20.71 12.23 1.80
CA LYS A 119 -21.75 11.18 1.87
C LYS A 119 -21.16 9.76 1.80
N LYS A 120 -20.13 9.55 0.97
CA LYS A 120 -19.45 8.27 0.83
C LYS A 120 -18.84 7.78 2.17
N ILE A 121 -18.33 8.69 2.99
CA ILE A 121 -17.76 8.36 4.31
C ILE A 121 -18.89 7.98 5.27
N THR A 122 -19.97 8.77 5.33
CA THR A 122 -21.13 8.42 6.15
C THR A 122 -21.74 7.08 5.73
N ASP A 123 -21.84 6.80 4.43
CA ASP A 123 -22.36 5.53 3.91
C ASP A 123 -21.42 4.34 4.27
N LEU A 124 -20.11 4.58 4.42
CA LEU A 124 -19.10 3.57 4.75
C LEU A 124 -19.02 3.31 6.26
N THR A 125 -18.90 4.37 7.06
CA THR A 125 -18.59 4.28 8.50
C THR A 125 -19.82 4.32 9.38
N CYS A 126 -20.97 4.68 8.81
CA CYS A 126 -22.22 5.00 9.55
C CYS A 126 -22.07 6.18 10.54
N ILE A 127 -20.95 6.90 10.52
CA ILE A 127 -20.75 8.11 11.32
C ILE A 127 -21.44 9.28 10.61
N THR A 128 -22.24 10.05 11.35
CA THR A 128 -22.98 11.20 10.81
C THR A 128 -22.47 12.52 11.37
N ASP A 129 -22.76 13.62 10.67
CA ASP A 129 -22.43 14.97 11.14
C ASP A 129 -23.04 15.27 12.54
N GLU A 130 -24.23 14.72 12.82
CA GLU A 130 -24.87 14.88 14.13
C GLU A 130 -24.11 14.18 15.25
N MET A 131 -23.49 13.02 14.98
CA MET A 131 -22.68 12.30 15.95
C MET A 131 -21.38 13.04 16.27
N LEU A 132 -20.82 13.74 15.30
CA LEU A 132 -19.56 14.47 15.44
C LEU A 132 -19.73 15.87 16.02
N LYS A 133 -20.93 16.44 15.87
CA LYS A 133 -21.21 17.82 16.31
C LYS A 133 -20.96 18.01 17.78
N GLY A 134 -20.01 18.90 18.10
CA GLY A 134 -19.65 19.23 19.48
C GLY A 134 -18.76 18.17 20.16
N LYS A 135 -18.25 17.22 19.41
CA LYS A 135 -17.15 16.37 19.88
C LYS A 135 -15.87 17.18 19.97
N ASP A 136 -14.85 16.61 20.59
CA ASP A 136 -13.60 17.31 20.81
C ASP A 136 -12.80 17.44 19.49
N SER A 137 -11.80 18.31 19.50
CA SER A 137 -10.94 18.57 18.34
C SER A 137 -9.96 17.43 18.10
N GLU A 138 -9.52 17.31 16.86
CA GLU A 138 -8.47 16.36 16.45
C GLU A 138 -7.21 16.52 17.33
N GLU A 139 -6.81 17.75 17.66
CA GLU A 139 -5.67 18.02 18.55
C GLU A 139 -5.82 17.35 19.91
N ASN A 140 -6.95 17.59 20.56
CA ASN A 140 -7.18 17.11 21.92
C ASN A 140 -7.30 15.59 21.98
N VAL A 141 -8.02 15.00 21.03
CA VAL A 141 -8.20 13.54 20.96
C VAL A 141 -6.87 12.85 20.65
N THR A 142 -6.12 13.35 19.66
CA THR A 142 -4.78 12.82 19.34
C THR A 142 -3.87 12.88 20.54
N LYS A 143 -3.86 14.00 21.29
CA LYS A 143 -3.04 14.15 22.48
C LYS A 143 -3.39 13.12 23.55
N ARG A 144 -4.68 12.95 23.87
CA ARG A 144 -5.14 11.94 24.84
C ARG A 144 -4.81 10.52 24.38
N PHE A 145 -4.96 10.23 23.09
CA PHE A 145 -4.60 8.93 22.51
C PHE A 145 -3.11 8.63 22.68
N LEU A 146 -2.22 9.60 22.40
CA LEU A 146 -0.79 9.44 22.57
C LEU A 146 -0.41 9.27 24.06
N GLU A 147 -1.03 10.05 24.96
CA GLU A 147 -0.84 9.89 26.39
C GLU A 147 -1.31 8.53 26.90
N TRP A 148 -2.45 8.06 26.42
CA TRP A 148 -3.00 6.73 26.77
C TRP A 148 -2.13 5.59 26.21
N THR A 149 -1.62 5.73 24.98
CA THR A 149 -0.73 4.75 24.34
C THR A 149 0.63 4.68 25.02
N GLY A 150 1.20 5.82 25.37
CA GLY A 150 2.58 5.90 25.90
C GLY A 150 3.59 5.29 24.94
N ASP A 151 4.58 4.56 25.48
CA ASP A 151 5.65 3.93 24.71
C ASP A 151 5.32 2.48 24.28
N LEU A 152 4.07 2.04 24.45
CA LEU A 152 3.67 0.67 24.10
C LEU A 152 3.82 0.40 22.60
N PRO A 153 4.14 -0.84 22.20
CA PRO A 153 4.09 -1.25 20.80
C PRO A 153 2.65 -1.26 20.30
N MET A 154 2.46 -0.81 19.08
CA MET A 154 1.17 -0.63 18.45
C MET A 154 0.94 -1.63 17.34
N VAL A 155 -0.31 -1.89 17.02
CA VAL A 155 -0.73 -2.80 15.95
C VAL A 155 -1.90 -2.17 15.20
N ALA A 156 -1.89 -2.23 13.87
CA ALA A 156 -3.04 -1.84 13.06
C ALA A 156 -3.15 -2.74 11.82
N HIS A 157 -4.31 -2.73 11.16
CA HIS A 157 -4.51 -3.45 9.91
C HIS A 157 -4.40 -2.51 8.72
N ASN A 158 -3.35 -2.63 7.90
CA ASN A 158 -2.91 -1.64 6.92
C ASN A 158 -2.36 -0.37 7.60
N ALA A 159 -1.53 -0.58 8.60
CA ALA A 159 -1.02 0.41 9.55
C ALA A 159 -0.47 1.70 8.92
N LYS A 160 0.05 1.64 7.69
CA LYS A 160 0.54 2.82 6.95
C LYS A 160 -0.52 3.89 6.79
N PHE A 161 -1.79 3.49 6.62
CA PHE A 161 -2.91 4.40 6.52
C PHE A 161 -3.09 5.17 7.83
N ASP A 162 -3.33 4.48 8.93
CA ASP A 162 -3.61 5.07 10.24
C ASP A 162 -2.45 5.90 10.77
N ILE A 163 -1.21 5.38 10.64
CA ILE A 163 0.00 6.10 11.03
C ILE A 163 0.10 7.44 10.28
N SER A 164 -0.27 7.47 9.00
CA SER A 164 -0.18 8.71 8.21
C SER A 164 -1.07 9.83 8.76
N PHE A 165 -2.24 9.50 9.29
CA PHE A 165 -3.15 10.45 9.93
C PHE A 165 -2.66 10.88 11.30
N ILE A 166 -2.20 9.93 12.12
CA ILE A 166 -1.60 10.24 13.44
C ILE A 166 -0.39 11.17 13.28
N GLU A 167 0.57 10.82 12.41
CA GLU A 167 1.77 11.63 12.17
C GLU A 167 1.45 13.02 11.59
N MET A 168 0.45 13.11 10.70
CA MET A 168 0.01 14.40 10.17
C MET A 168 -0.64 15.27 11.24
N SER A 169 -1.48 14.70 12.10
CA SER A 169 -2.07 15.39 13.25
C SER A 169 -0.98 15.86 14.22
N MET A 170 -0.04 15.00 14.58
CA MET A 170 1.09 15.36 15.44
C MET A 170 1.92 16.51 14.86
N LYS A 171 2.22 16.47 13.57
CA LYS A 171 2.94 17.55 12.87
C LYS A 171 2.15 18.85 12.87
N LYS A 172 0.85 18.79 12.57
CA LYS A 172 -0.07 19.94 12.50
C LYS A 172 -0.15 20.68 13.82
N TYR A 173 -0.19 19.93 14.93
CA TYR A 173 -0.39 20.47 16.28
C TYR A 173 0.87 20.50 17.16
N ASN A 174 2.05 20.22 16.58
CA ASN A 174 3.34 20.19 17.28
C ASN A 174 3.35 19.28 18.52
N LEU A 175 2.79 18.07 18.39
CA LEU A 175 2.69 17.07 19.47
C LEU A 175 3.95 16.18 19.61
N GLY A 176 5.06 16.55 18.98
CA GLY A 176 6.30 15.78 18.99
C GLY A 176 6.44 14.85 17.80
N GLU A 177 7.28 13.80 17.95
CA GLU A 177 7.52 12.79 16.93
C GLU A 177 6.87 11.48 17.32
N PHE A 178 6.29 10.78 16.34
CA PHE A 178 5.71 9.45 16.55
C PHE A 178 6.82 8.40 16.55
N THR A 179 7.14 7.82 17.70
CA THR A 179 8.30 6.94 17.91
C THR A 179 7.94 5.49 18.25
N ASN A 180 6.66 5.18 18.37
CA ASN A 180 6.20 3.85 18.70
C ASN A 180 6.57 2.84 17.62
N THR A 181 6.87 1.62 18.04
CA THR A 181 6.92 0.46 17.15
C THR A 181 5.51 0.15 16.68
N VAL A 182 5.31 -0.06 15.37
CA VAL A 182 3.99 -0.43 14.85
C VAL A 182 4.10 -1.69 14.00
N ILE A 183 3.22 -2.65 14.24
CA ILE A 183 3.10 -3.90 13.50
C ILE A 183 1.89 -3.80 12.57
N ASP A 184 2.10 -4.09 11.29
CA ASP A 184 1.03 -4.14 10.28
C ASP A 184 0.52 -5.58 10.12
N THR A 185 -0.71 -5.84 10.57
CA THR A 185 -1.31 -7.18 10.46
C THR A 185 -1.67 -7.58 9.03
N LEU A 186 -1.87 -6.63 8.11
CA LEU A 186 -2.06 -6.91 6.70
C LEU A 186 -0.77 -7.51 6.10
N GLU A 187 0.37 -6.86 6.31
CA GLU A 187 1.66 -7.32 5.81
C GLU A 187 2.13 -8.59 6.54
N LEU A 188 1.90 -8.67 7.84
CA LEU A 188 2.14 -9.87 8.63
C LEU A 188 1.35 -11.06 8.08
N SER A 189 0.07 -10.87 7.76
CA SER A 189 -0.77 -11.93 7.21
C SER A 189 -0.30 -12.41 5.83
N ARG A 190 0.21 -11.51 5.00
CA ARG A 190 0.79 -11.85 3.68
C ARG A 190 2.02 -12.73 3.82
N ALA A 191 2.86 -12.45 4.81
CA ALA A 191 4.05 -13.24 5.08
C ALA A 191 3.73 -14.58 5.72
N LEU A 192 2.81 -14.62 6.69
CA LEU A 192 2.49 -15.80 7.47
C LEU A 192 1.54 -16.77 6.76
N ASP A 193 0.63 -16.24 5.92
CA ASP A 193 -0.47 -16.97 5.28
C ASP A 193 -0.36 -16.96 3.75
N GLN A 194 0.81 -17.26 3.21
CA GLN A 194 1.15 -17.17 1.77
C GLN A 194 0.21 -17.96 0.83
N GLY A 195 -0.50 -18.98 1.33
CA GLY A 195 -1.43 -19.80 0.55
C GLY A 195 -2.77 -19.13 0.26
N PHE A 196 -3.05 -17.98 0.87
CA PHE A 196 -4.31 -17.27 0.72
C PHE A 196 -4.17 -16.05 -0.19
N SER A 197 -5.27 -15.68 -0.85
CA SER A 197 -5.32 -14.51 -1.74
C SER A 197 -5.98 -13.28 -1.12
N ARG A 198 -6.70 -13.44 -0.03
CA ARG A 198 -7.42 -12.37 0.66
C ARG A 198 -6.85 -12.17 2.05
N HIS A 199 -6.44 -10.93 2.35
CA HIS A 199 -5.80 -10.55 3.59
C HIS A 199 -6.46 -9.34 4.30
N GLY A 200 -7.61 -8.86 3.83
CA GLY A 200 -8.41 -7.85 4.53
C GLY A 200 -8.97 -8.40 5.86
N LEU A 201 -9.29 -7.51 6.80
CA LEU A 201 -9.69 -7.85 8.17
C LEU A 201 -10.82 -8.90 8.21
N SER A 202 -11.89 -8.72 7.44
CA SER A 202 -13.01 -9.69 7.37
C SER A 202 -12.54 -11.10 6.94
N ALA A 203 -11.52 -11.20 6.09
CA ALA A 203 -10.98 -12.49 5.68
C ALA A 203 -10.10 -13.11 6.78
N LEU A 204 -9.38 -12.29 7.54
CA LEU A 204 -8.53 -12.75 8.65
C LEU A 204 -9.37 -13.21 9.82
N VAL A 205 -10.39 -12.47 10.19
CA VAL A 205 -11.34 -12.81 11.26
C VAL A 205 -11.95 -14.20 11.01
N LYS A 206 -12.42 -14.46 9.78
CA LYS A 206 -12.91 -15.80 9.39
C LYS A 206 -11.83 -16.87 9.44
N ARG A 207 -10.61 -16.57 8.95
CA ARG A 207 -9.49 -17.50 8.89
C ARG A 207 -9.00 -17.92 10.27
N TYR A 208 -8.92 -16.97 11.18
CA TYR A 208 -8.46 -17.19 12.55
C TYR A 208 -9.58 -17.56 13.53
N ASN A 209 -10.82 -17.72 13.01
CA ASN A 209 -12.01 -18.08 13.77
C ASN A 209 -12.23 -17.14 14.98
N VAL A 210 -12.15 -15.85 14.72
CA VAL A 210 -12.47 -14.79 15.68
C VAL A 210 -13.97 -14.49 15.57
N GLU A 211 -14.67 -14.42 16.71
CA GLU A 211 -16.06 -13.97 16.75
C GLU A 211 -16.11 -12.47 16.37
N TRP A 212 -16.82 -12.16 15.30
CA TRP A 212 -16.91 -10.82 14.78
C TRP A 212 -18.20 -10.63 13.98
N ASP A 213 -18.90 -9.56 14.24
CA ASP A 213 -20.16 -9.23 13.56
C ASP A 213 -19.86 -8.36 12.33
N GLU A 214 -20.13 -8.88 11.13
CA GLU A 214 -19.90 -8.15 9.89
C GLU A 214 -20.77 -6.90 9.75
N ASP A 215 -21.91 -6.83 10.45
CA ASP A 215 -22.82 -5.67 10.38
C ASP A 215 -22.34 -4.48 11.25
N ALA A 216 -21.44 -4.74 12.23
CA ALA A 216 -20.81 -3.71 13.07
C ALA A 216 -19.48 -3.19 12.51
N HIS A 217 -19.02 -3.73 11.40
CA HIS A 217 -17.79 -3.34 10.69
C HIS A 217 -17.80 -1.86 10.25
N HIS A 218 -16.64 -1.25 10.19
CA HIS A 218 -16.41 0.19 9.93
C HIS A 218 -16.77 1.11 11.10
N ARG A 219 -16.49 0.65 12.31
CA ARG A 219 -16.34 1.46 13.50
C ARG A 219 -14.96 1.17 14.08
N ALA A 220 -14.18 2.21 14.33
CA ALA A 220 -12.77 2.09 14.69
C ALA A 220 -12.53 1.22 15.94
N ASP A 221 -13.37 1.34 16.95
CA ASP A 221 -13.27 0.53 18.19
C ASP A 221 -13.49 -0.96 17.92
N TYR A 222 -14.46 -1.28 17.05
CA TYR A 222 -14.83 -2.64 16.70
C TYR A 222 -13.78 -3.30 15.79
N ASP A 223 -13.28 -2.59 14.80
CA ASP A 223 -12.22 -3.07 13.89
C ASP A 223 -10.89 -3.23 14.65
N ALA A 224 -10.58 -2.34 15.59
CA ALA A 224 -9.43 -2.49 16.50
C ALA A 224 -9.54 -3.76 17.37
N GLU A 225 -10.72 -4.07 17.93
CA GLU A 225 -10.96 -5.29 18.70
C GLU A 225 -10.81 -6.56 17.84
N GLY A 226 -11.42 -6.60 16.66
CA GLY A 226 -11.27 -7.69 15.71
C GLY A 226 -9.81 -7.92 15.30
N THR A 227 -9.09 -6.83 15.02
CA THR A 227 -7.66 -6.84 14.72
C THR A 227 -6.84 -7.36 15.91
N ALA A 228 -7.20 -6.99 17.14
CA ALA A 228 -6.51 -7.44 18.35
C ALA A 228 -6.57 -8.97 18.53
N TYR A 229 -7.73 -9.56 18.38
CA TYR A 229 -7.89 -11.00 18.48
C TYR A 229 -7.22 -11.76 17.32
N VAL A 230 -7.30 -11.21 16.08
CA VAL A 230 -6.57 -11.75 14.93
C VAL A 230 -5.07 -11.72 15.20
N PHE A 231 -4.53 -10.59 15.66
CA PHE A 231 -3.12 -10.42 15.98
C PHE A 231 -2.68 -11.43 17.05
N TYR A 232 -3.43 -11.59 18.14
CA TYR A 232 -3.14 -12.58 19.17
C TYR A 232 -3.07 -14.01 18.61
N LYS A 233 -3.98 -14.39 17.73
CA LYS A 233 -3.91 -15.71 17.06
C LYS A 233 -2.70 -15.84 16.16
N MET A 234 -2.29 -14.75 15.48
CA MET A 234 -1.06 -14.73 14.69
C MET A 234 0.17 -14.88 15.56
N THR A 235 0.24 -14.21 16.74
CA THR A 235 1.39 -14.35 17.65
C THR A 235 1.54 -15.77 18.17
N GLN A 236 0.45 -16.47 18.50
CA GLN A 236 0.50 -17.87 18.87
C GLN A 236 1.10 -18.75 17.75
N LYS A 237 0.63 -18.56 16.50
CA LYS A 237 1.16 -19.29 15.34
C LYS A 237 2.63 -18.97 15.05
N LEU A 238 3.07 -17.73 15.31
CA LEU A 238 4.45 -17.30 15.17
C LEU A 238 5.36 -17.94 16.21
N MET A 239 4.94 -17.97 17.48
CA MET A 239 5.69 -18.60 18.56
C MET A 239 5.85 -20.10 18.34
N ASP A 240 4.85 -20.79 17.80
CA ASP A 240 4.95 -22.20 17.38
C ASP A 240 6.04 -22.41 16.29
N GLN A 241 6.40 -21.35 15.54
CA GLN A 241 7.45 -21.36 14.53
C GLN A 241 8.77 -20.74 15.03
N ASN A 242 8.92 -20.52 16.34
CA ASN A 242 10.09 -19.92 17.00
C ASN A 242 10.35 -18.45 16.64
N TYR A 243 9.31 -17.68 16.30
CA TYR A 243 9.33 -16.22 16.25
C TYR A 243 8.77 -15.71 17.57
N ASN A 244 9.62 -15.20 18.46
CA ASN A 244 9.25 -14.89 19.83
C ASN A 244 9.25 -13.40 20.15
N THR A 245 9.81 -12.58 19.27
CA THR A 245 9.90 -11.12 19.46
C THR A 245 9.41 -10.37 18.23
N VAL A 246 9.12 -9.09 18.41
CA VAL A 246 8.74 -8.19 17.31
C VAL A 246 9.85 -8.06 16.27
N GLU A 247 11.13 -8.07 16.69
CA GLU A 247 12.27 -8.06 15.74
C GLU A 247 12.32 -9.33 14.89
N ASP A 248 11.88 -10.47 15.43
CA ASP A 248 11.83 -11.71 14.69
C ASP A 248 10.92 -11.63 13.45
N LEU A 249 9.87 -10.79 13.49
CA LEU A 249 8.92 -10.63 12.39
C LEU A 249 9.57 -10.12 11.11
N GLU A 250 10.67 -9.36 11.21
CA GLU A 250 11.41 -8.91 10.02
C GLU A 250 12.05 -10.07 9.24
N ARG A 251 12.26 -11.22 9.91
CA ARG A 251 12.81 -12.43 9.26
C ARG A 251 11.79 -13.25 8.49
N LEU A 252 10.49 -12.95 8.64
CA LEU A 252 9.41 -13.63 7.92
C LEU A 252 9.49 -13.41 6.42
N ILE A 253 9.99 -12.25 6.00
CA ILE A 253 10.21 -11.92 4.59
C ILE A 253 11.71 -11.79 4.34
N PRO A 254 12.37 -12.81 3.77
CA PRO A 254 13.74 -12.69 3.33
C PRO A 254 13.89 -11.55 2.31
N LYS A 255 14.91 -10.71 2.45
CA LYS A 255 15.12 -9.52 1.60
C LYS A 255 15.22 -9.86 0.11
N ASP A 256 15.75 -11.02 -0.24
CA ASP A 256 15.83 -11.54 -1.60
C ASP A 256 14.49 -12.07 -2.14
N GLU A 257 13.53 -12.31 -1.27
CA GLU A 257 12.20 -12.80 -1.62
C GLU A 257 11.08 -11.73 -1.60
N ILE A 258 11.41 -10.48 -1.27
CA ILE A 258 10.41 -9.39 -1.14
C ILE A 258 9.53 -9.22 -2.38
N HIS A 259 10.05 -9.56 -3.56
CA HIS A 259 9.30 -9.55 -4.81
C HIS A 259 8.08 -10.49 -4.83
N LYS A 260 7.97 -11.42 -3.88
CA LYS A 260 6.86 -12.36 -3.74
C LYS A 260 5.70 -11.77 -2.90
N PHE A 261 5.98 -10.83 -2.02
CA PHE A 261 5.07 -10.38 -0.94
C PHE A 261 4.50 -8.98 -1.15
N GLY A 262 5.28 -8.06 -1.74
CA GLY A 262 4.86 -6.68 -1.92
C GLY A 262 3.62 -6.51 -2.79
N ASN A 263 2.93 -5.38 -2.63
CA ASN A 263 1.82 -4.98 -3.49
C ASN A 263 2.27 -4.90 -4.94
N THR A 264 1.43 -5.37 -5.86
CA THR A 264 1.76 -5.41 -7.29
C THR A 264 0.88 -4.44 -8.08
N TYR A 265 1.52 -3.74 -9.02
CA TYR A 265 0.87 -2.78 -9.90
C TYR A 265 1.35 -2.97 -11.34
N HIS A 266 0.49 -2.73 -12.33
CA HIS A 266 0.91 -2.70 -13.72
C HIS A 266 1.47 -1.32 -14.09
N PHE A 267 2.53 -1.29 -14.90
CA PHE A 267 3.10 -0.07 -15.44
C PHE A 267 3.67 -0.28 -16.84
N ASN A 268 3.76 0.79 -17.61
CA ASN A 268 4.42 0.79 -18.92
C ASN A 268 5.77 1.52 -18.82
N ALA A 269 6.81 0.94 -19.44
CA ALA A 269 8.10 1.59 -19.63
C ALA A 269 8.41 1.68 -21.12
N ILE A 270 8.71 2.89 -21.62
CA ILE A 270 9.05 3.14 -23.02
C ILE A 270 10.45 3.74 -23.10
N ALA A 271 11.30 3.20 -23.97
CA ALA A 271 12.63 3.71 -24.18
C ALA A 271 12.62 5.01 -25.00
N LEU A 272 13.18 6.08 -24.45
CA LEU A 272 13.32 7.38 -25.11
C LEU A 272 14.61 7.51 -25.93
N ASN A 273 15.64 6.74 -25.56
CA ASN A 273 16.96 6.77 -26.17
C ASN A 273 17.69 5.44 -26.00
N LYS A 274 18.95 5.35 -26.46
CA LYS A 274 19.76 4.12 -26.35
C LYS A 274 20.03 3.70 -24.91
N THR A 275 20.22 4.64 -23.99
CA THR A 275 20.38 4.34 -22.54
C THR A 275 19.10 3.71 -22.00
N GLY A 276 17.94 4.33 -22.30
CA GLY A 276 16.65 3.78 -21.90
C GLY A 276 16.40 2.39 -22.48
N LEU A 277 16.74 2.16 -23.78
CA LEU A 277 16.60 0.83 -24.37
C LEU A 277 17.46 -0.23 -23.66
N LYS A 278 18.70 0.12 -23.32
CA LYS A 278 19.59 -0.76 -22.54
C LYS A 278 19.01 -1.05 -21.16
N ASN A 279 18.49 -0.03 -20.48
CA ASN A 279 17.88 -0.18 -19.16
C ASN A 279 16.59 -0.99 -19.25
N LEU A 280 15.76 -0.79 -20.28
CA LEU A 280 14.58 -1.59 -20.54
C LEU A 280 14.90 -3.08 -20.64
N PHE A 281 15.94 -3.46 -21.42
CA PHE A 281 16.37 -4.85 -21.51
C PHE A 281 16.86 -5.42 -20.18
N LYS A 282 17.56 -4.62 -19.35
CA LYS A 282 17.98 -5.03 -18.01
C LYS A 282 16.77 -5.29 -17.12
N ILE A 283 15.76 -4.40 -17.14
CA ILE A 283 14.52 -4.54 -16.37
C ILE A 283 13.80 -5.81 -16.79
N ILE A 284 13.60 -6.04 -18.09
CA ILE A 284 12.96 -7.24 -18.62
C ILE A 284 13.72 -8.51 -18.20
N SER A 285 15.07 -8.48 -18.27
CA SER A 285 15.91 -9.62 -17.85
C SER A 285 15.75 -9.91 -16.36
N LEU A 286 15.87 -8.89 -15.49
CA LEU A 286 15.67 -9.05 -14.05
C LEU A 286 14.27 -9.57 -13.71
N ALA A 287 13.26 -9.04 -14.37
CA ALA A 287 11.87 -9.46 -14.14
C ALA A 287 11.62 -10.93 -14.51
N ASN A 288 12.25 -11.40 -15.59
CA ASN A 288 12.09 -12.77 -16.08
C ASN A 288 13.07 -13.79 -15.46
N THR A 289 14.01 -13.34 -14.61
CA THR A 289 14.99 -14.21 -13.94
C THR A 289 14.96 -14.05 -12.44
N THR A 290 15.56 -12.98 -11.91
CA THR A 290 15.75 -12.75 -10.48
C THR A 290 14.45 -12.56 -9.73
N TYR A 291 13.50 -11.82 -10.33
CA TYR A 291 12.25 -11.44 -9.69
C TYR A 291 11.01 -12.16 -10.27
N LEU A 292 11.23 -13.28 -10.97
CA LEU A 292 10.12 -14.08 -11.50
C LEU A 292 9.36 -14.77 -10.37
N TYR A 293 8.09 -14.43 -10.19
CA TYR A 293 7.19 -15.12 -9.27
C TYR A 293 5.76 -15.09 -9.82
N LYS A 294 5.25 -16.23 -10.27
CA LYS A 294 3.98 -16.38 -11.03
C LYS A 294 3.99 -15.60 -12.35
N THR A 295 4.36 -14.33 -12.32
CA THR A 295 4.56 -13.43 -13.46
C THR A 295 5.90 -12.72 -13.33
N PRO A 296 6.51 -12.22 -14.42
CA PRO A 296 7.68 -11.36 -14.37
C PRO A 296 7.40 -10.08 -13.56
N ARG A 297 8.25 -9.76 -12.60
CA ARG A 297 8.11 -8.63 -11.68
C ARG A 297 9.37 -7.79 -11.64
N ILE A 298 9.24 -6.52 -11.32
CA ILE A 298 10.38 -5.64 -11.01
C ILE A 298 10.12 -4.89 -9.71
N LEU A 299 11.12 -4.80 -8.86
CA LEU A 299 11.04 -4.00 -7.63
C LEU A 299 11.03 -2.52 -7.96
N ARG A 300 10.26 -1.72 -7.21
CA ARG A 300 10.22 -0.25 -7.33
C ARG A 300 11.61 0.36 -7.17
N SER A 301 12.39 -0.11 -6.19
CA SER A 301 13.78 0.35 -6.00
C SER A 301 14.63 0.09 -7.24
N LYS A 302 14.53 -1.08 -7.85
CA LYS A 302 15.29 -1.43 -9.08
C LYS A 302 14.82 -0.67 -10.31
N LEU A 303 13.52 -0.42 -10.43
CA LEU A 303 12.99 0.46 -11.48
C LEU A 303 13.58 1.87 -11.32
N ASN A 304 13.63 2.41 -10.11
CA ASN A 304 14.20 3.73 -9.83
C ASN A 304 15.69 3.83 -10.18
N GLU A 305 16.47 2.78 -9.92
CA GLU A 305 17.90 2.71 -10.33
C GLU A 305 18.07 2.70 -11.86
N LEU A 306 17.14 2.10 -12.60
CA LEU A 306 17.25 1.87 -14.04
C LEU A 306 16.36 2.79 -14.89
N ARG A 307 15.69 3.76 -14.29
CA ARG A 307 14.69 4.61 -14.99
C ARG A 307 15.28 5.64 -15.96
N GLU A 308 16.60 5.86 -15.93
CA GLU A 308 17.24 6.81 -16.84
C GLU A 308 16.95 6.47 -18.30
N GLY A 309 16.48 7.45 -19.07
CA GLY A 309 16.12 7.32 -20.48
C GLY A 309 14.85 6.54 -20.75
N LEU A 310 14.04 6.26 -19.71
CA LEU A 310 12.72 5.65 -19.80
C LEU A 310 11.62 6.68 -19.53
N LEU A 311 10.54 6.58 -20.29
CA LEU A 311 9.24 7.15 -19.95
C LEU A 311 8.45 6.09 -19.21
N ILE A 312 8.07 6.37 -17.97
CA ILE A 312 7.24 5.50 -17.15
C ILE A 312 5.81 6.00 -17.22
N GLY A 313 4.90 5.12 -17.55
CA GLY A 313 3.48 5.42 -17.65
C GLY A 313 2.64 4.45 -16.82
N SER A 314 1.44 4.89 -16.48
CA SER A 314 0.41 4.04 -15.91
C SER A 314 0.12 2.89 -16.90
N GLY A 315 -0.07 1.70 -16.38
CA GLY A 315 -0.52 0.53 -17.16
C GLY A 315 -2.03 0.52 -17.37
N CYS A 316 -2.64 -0.61 -17.10
CA CYS A 316 -4.09 -0.82 -17.18
C CYS A 316 -4.81 -0.40 -15.88
N TYR A 317 -6.04 -0.91 -15.67
CA TYR A 317 -6.82 -0.70 -14.43
C TYR A 317 -6.17 -1.27 -13.16
N GLU A 318 -5.13 -2.08 -13.29
CA GLU A 318 -4.31 -2.60 -12.18
C GLU A 318 -3.07 -1.72 -11.91
N SER A 319 -2.96 -0.55 -12.54
CA SER A 319 -1.88 0.39 -12.24
C SER A 319 -2.12 1.10 -10.90
N GLU A 320 -1.03 1.45 -10.23
CA GLU A 320 -1.10 2.20 -8.98
C GLU A 320 -1.90 3.50 -9.12
N VAL A 321 -1.65 4.26 -10.19
CA VAL A 321 -2.38 5.50 -10.47
C VAL A 321 -3.87 5.26 -10.63
N PHE A 322 -4.29 4.20 -11.34
CA PHE A 322 -5.71 3.91 -11.52
C PHE A 322 -6.38 3.44 -10.22
N ILE A 323 -5.67 2.63 -9.42
CA ILE A 323 -6.17 2.14 -8.12
C ILE A 323 -6.35 3.35 -7.18
N LEU A 324 -5.37 4.25 -7.09
CA LEU A 324 -5.45 5.47 -6.30
C LEU A 324 -6.55 6.40 -6.81
N ALA A 325 -6.69 6.56 -8.13
CA ALA A 325 -7.73 7.39 -8.72
C ALA A 325 -9.15 6.90 -8.44
N ARG A 326 -9.35 5.59 -8.28
CA ARG A 326 -10.68 5.04 -7.90
C ARG A 326 -11.08 5.36 -6.46
N SER A 327 -10.11 5.60 -5.60
CA SER A 327 -10.33 5.96 -4.19
C SER A 327 -10.42 7.48 -3.97
N LYS A 328 -10.21 8.28 -5.01
CA LYS A 328 -10.15 9.75 -4.92
C LYS A 328 -11.12 10.40 -5.89
N GLU A 329 -11.63 11.58 -5.54
CA GLU A 329 -12.58 12.36 -6.36
C GLU A 329 -12.07 13.81 -6.53
N GLY A 330 -12.50 14.45 -7.64
CA GLY A 330 -12.29 15.88 -7.88
C GLY A 330 -10.83 16.32 -8.02
N GLU A 331 -10.45 17.40 -7.34
CA GLU A 331 -9.10 17.98 -7.40
C GLU A 331 -8.00 17.08 -6.83
N GLU A 332 -8.35 16.10 -6.00
CA GLU A 332 -7.40 15.14 -5.45
C GLU A 332 -6.75 14.25 -6.52
N LEU A 333 -7.44 14.03 -7.66
CA LEU A 333 -6.92 13.29 -8.80
C LEU A 333 -5.75 13.98 -9.51
N THR A 334 -5.64 15.30 -9.39
CA THR A 334 -4.60 16.07 -10.08
C THR A 334 -3.24 16.01 -9.37
N ASN A 335 -3.21 15.52 -8.14
CA ASN A 335 -2.00 15.45 -7.29
C ASN A 335 -1.42 14.03 -7.17
N ILE A 336 -1.90 13.07 -7.98
CA ILE A 336 -1.33 11.74 -8.15
C ILE A 336 -0.28 11.79 -9.27
#